data_6648b4fe464e23b382fc830c287df417
#
_entry.id   6648b4fe464e23b382fc830c287df417
#
_cell.length_a   1.000
_cell.length_b   1.000
_cell.length_c   1.000
_cell.angle_alpha   90.00
_cell.angle_beta   90.00
_cell.angle_gamma   90.00
#
_symmetry.space_group_name_H-M   'P 1'
#
loop_
_entity.id
_entity.type
_entity.pdbx_description
1 polymer ?
#
loop_
_entity_poly.entity_id
_entity_poly.type
_entity_poly.pdbx_seq_one_letter_code
_entity_poly.pdbx_strand_id
1 'polypeptide(L)'
;MSLRTLLVAGLACGALVAVATAAAPPPGATALCRDGTYSFSQTHSGTCSHHGGVARWLDGAAAPAQAAAPGAVSLGRTVLISPRTKTSRCKLGPNPDRACSPGGYYSGLTKAVLCSSSFHTSSIRNVPESEKFAVEAEYGMAPGHYGSSLEIDHIVPLELGGSNEIANLYPEKLDAGPGYRVKDRLENKAHDLVCSGAIGLRAAQRGIASNWERSYRSVFGTS
;
A
#
# COMPACT_ATOMS: atom_id res chain seq x y z
N MET A 1 24.96 -47.54 -74.71
CA MET A 1 23.81 -47.18 -73.88
C MET A 1 24.32 -46.68 -72.54
N SER A 2 24.43 -45.35 -72.36
CA SER A 2 24.94 -44.72 -71.12
C SER A 2 23.81 -44.24 -70.21
N LEU A 3 23.74 -44.76 -69.02
CA LEU A 3 22.83 -44.39 -68.03
C LEU A 3 23.38 -43.17 -67.20
N ARG A 4 22.76 -42.00 -67.31
CA ARG A 4 23.16 -40.80 -66.55
C ARG A 4 22.35 -40.80 -65.26
N THR A 5 23.06 -40.91 -64.13
CA THR A 5 22.51 -40.77 -62.80
C THR A 5 22.42 -39.27 -62.43
N LEU A 6 21.22 -38.78 -62.19
CA LEU A 6 20.97 -37.45 -61.70
C LEU A 6 21.03 -37.46 -60.16
N LEU A 7 22.01 -36.72 -59.58
CA LEU A 7 22.06 -36.43 -58.15
C LEU A 7 21.17 -35.22 -57.88
N VAL A 8 20.14 -35.40 -57.08
CA VAL A 8 19.31 -34.31 -56.53
C VAL A 8 19.91 -33.88 -55.18
N ALA A 9 20.50 -32.70 -55.13
CA ALA A 9 20.95 -32.10 -53.89
C ALA A 9 19.76 -31.43 -53.18
N GLY A 10 19.30 -31.99 -52.07
CA GLY A 10 18.31 -31.40 -51.21
C GLY A 10 18.93 -30.33 -50.33
N LEU A 11 18.57 -29.07 -50.52
CA LEU A 11 18.86 -27.99 -49.56
C LEU A 11 17.93 -28.11 -48.35
N ALA A 12 18.44 -28.53 -47.22
CA ALA A 12 17.76 -28.41 -45.93
C ALA A 12 17.85 -26.97 -45.43
N CYS A 13 16.74 -26.20 -45.53
CA CYS A 13 16.65 -24.87 -44.95
C CYS A 13 16.34 -25.02 -43.44
N GLY A 14 17.37 -24.95 -42.62
CA GLY A 14 17.24 -24.95 -41.18
C GLY A 14 16.70 -23.58 -40.71
N ALA A 15 15.44 -23.54 -40.30
CA ALA A 15 14.87 -22.36 -39.64
C ALA A 15 15.52 -22.22 -38.26
N LEU A 16 16.35 -21.23 -38.07
CA LEU A 16 16.83 -20.77 -36.76
C LEU A 16 15.67 -20.11 -36.04
N VAL A 17 15.06 -20.82 -35.11
CA VAL A 17 14.11 -20.22 -34.16
C VAL A 17 14.92 -19.38 -33.17
N ALA A 18 14.90 -18.06 -33.32
CA ALA A 18 15.48 -17.15 -32.34
C ALA A 18 14.62 -17.25 -31.06
N VAL A 19 15.13 -17.89 -30.04
CA VAL A 19 14.55 -17.86 -28.69
C VAL A 19 14.82 -16.46 -28.16
N ALA A 20 13.78 -15.60 -28.15
CA ALA A 20 13.85 -14.32 -27.48
C ALA A 20 14.04 -14.58 -25.97
N THR A 21 15.20 -14.34 -25.44
CA THR A 21 15.44 -14.34 -24.00
C THR A 21 14.69 -13.15 -23.42
N ALA A 22 13.60 -13.42 -22.72
CA ALA A 22 12.90 -12.38 -21.95
C ALA A 22 13.91 -11.77 -20.96
N ALA A 23 14.04 -10.45 -20.99
CA ALA A 23 14.88 -9.75 -20.02
C ALA A 23 14.44 -10.07 -18.60
N ALA A 24 15.40 -10.24 -17.69
CA ALA A 24 15.10 -10.48 -16.28
C ALA A 24 14.27 -9.29 -15.71
N PRO A 25 13.32 -9.54 -14.80
CA PRO A 25 12.56 -8.49 -14.15
C PRO A 25 13.49 -7.50 -13.46
N PRO A 26 13.14 -6.20 -13.44
CA PRO A 26 13.88 -5.21 -12.67
C PRO A 26 13.95 -5.61 -11.18
N PRO A 27 15.05 -5.30 -10.47
CA PRO A 27 15.14 -5.56 -9.04
C PRO A 27 14.00 -4.93 -8.27
N GLY A 28 13.35 -5.71 -7.40
CA GLY A 28 12.21 -5.24 -6.58
C GLY A 28 10.85 -5.26 -7.28
N ALA A 29 10.75 -5.68 -8.53
CA ALA A 29 9.47 -5.87 -9.20
C ALA A 29 8.69 -7.02 -8.54
N THR A 30 7.43 -6.75 -8.15
CA THR A 30 6.55 -7.71 -7.49
C THR A 30 5.54 -8.35 -8.44
N ALA A 31 5.27 -7.70 -9.57
CA ALA A 31 4.39 -8.24 -10.61
C ALA A 31 4.79 -7.77 -12.01
N LEU A 32 4.51 -8.61 -13.02
CA LEU A 32 4.45 -8.24 -14.43
C LEU A 32 3.00 -7.98 -14.78
N CYS A 33 2.69 -6.79 -15.28
CA CYS A 33 1.37 -6.39 -15.74
C CYS A 33 1.07 -6.93 -17.15
N ARG A 34 -0.20 -6.97 -17.55
CA ARG A 34 -0.60 -7.51 -18.87
C ARG A 34 -0.15 -6.65 -20.05
N ASP A 35 0.10 -5.38 -19.84
CA ASP A 35 0.68 -4.48 -20.85
C ASP A 35 2.21 -4.58 -20.97
N GLY A 36 2.84 -5.49 -20.22
CA GLY A 36 4.29 -5.71 -20.21
C GLY A 36 5.07 -4.82 -19.25
N THR A 37 4.43 -3.90 -18.54
CA THR A 37 5.08 -3.09 -17.51
C THR A 37 5.28 -3.88 -16.21
N TYR A 38 6.16 -3.38 -15.33
CA TYR A 38 6.39 -3.99 -14.03
C TYR A 38 5.78 -3.16 -12.91
N SER A 39 5.16 -3.83 -11.95
CA SER A 39 4.71 -3.23 -10.71
C SER A 39 5.69 -3.52 -9.58
N PHE A 40 5.82 -2.56 -8.66
CA PHE A 40 6.63 -2.64 -7.45
C PHE A 40 5.75 -2.58 -6.19
N SER A 41 4.44 -2.78 -6.35
CA SER A 41 3.49 -2.80 -5.24
C SER A 41 3.82 -3.93 -4.28
N GLN A 42 3.88 -3.62 -2.98
CA GLN A 42 4.09 -4.59 -1.91
C GLN A 42 2.81 -5.39 -1.59
N THR A 43 1.68 -5.03 -2.22
CA THR A 43 0.37 -5.65 -1.99
C THR A 43 -0.21 -6.18 -3.29
N HIS A 44 -1.01 -7.25 -3.20
CA HIS A 44 -1.68 -7.80 -4.38
C HIS A 44 -2.93 -6.99 -4.77
N SER A 45 -3.49 -6.19 -3.86
CA SER A 45 -4.69 -5.39 -4.13
C SER A 45 -4.36 -4.20 -5.02
N GLY A 46 -5.08 -4.05 -6.13
CA GLY A 46 -4.92 -2.95 -7.08
C GLY A 46 -3.65 -2.99 -7.94
N THR A 47 -2.76 -3.98 -7.74
CA THR A 47 -1.55 -4.14 -8.55
C THR A 47 -1.89 -4.27 -10.03
N CYS A 48 -1.26 -3.46 -10.87
CA CYS A 48 -1.48 -3.42 -12.32
C CYS A 48 -2.92 -3.03 -12.76
N SER A 49 -3.73 -2.39 -11.92
CA SER A 49 -5.14 -2.07 -12.25
C SER A 49 -5.29 -1.18 -13.49
N HIS A 50 -4.34 -0.26 -13.75
CA HIS A 50 -4.31 0.58 -14.96
C HIS A 50 -3.51 -0.04 -16.12
N HIS A 51 -2.96 -1.24 -15.93
CA HIS A 51 -2.10 -1.96 -16.86
C HIS A 51 -2.73 -3.28 -17.32
N GLY A 52 -4.08 -3.32 -17.32
CA GLY A 52 -4.84 -4.51 -17.72
C GLY A 52 -4.85 -5.65 -16.68
N GLY A 53 -4.38 -5.39 -15.47
CA GLY A 53 -4.26 -6.39 -14.39
C GLY A 53 -2.93 -7.13 -14.41
N VAL A 54 -2.74 -8.01 -13.43
CA VAL A 54 -1.50 -8.80 -13.29
C VAL A 54 -1.48 -9.93 -14.30
N ALA A 55 -0.38 -10.03 -15.07
CA ALA A 55 -0.09 -11.18 -15.92
C ALA A 55 0.63 -12.28 -15.14
N ARG A 56 1.55 -11.92 -14.26
CA ARG A 56 2.31 -12.85 -13.43
C ARG A 56 2.84 -12.17 -12.17
N TRP A 57 2.66 -12.81 -11.02
CA TRP A 57 3.31 -12.43 -9.77
C TRP A 57 4.79 -12.83 -9.80
N LEU A 58 5.67 -11.97 -9.26
CA LEU A 58 7.12 -12.17 -9.24
C LEU A 58 7.63 -12.36 -7.80
N ASP A 59 6.82 -12.11 -6.81
CA ASP A 59 7.09 -12.24 -5.38
C ASP A 59 7.27 -13.70 -4.91
N GLY A 60 6.92 -14.68 -5.75
CA GLY A 60 7.23 -16.10 -5.53
C GLY A 60 8.58 -16.56 -6.12
N ALA A 61 9.24 -15.75 -6.93
CA ALA A 61 10.60 -16.01 -7.38
C ALA A 61 11.55 -15.41 -6.33
N ALA A 62 12.26 -16.26 -5.57
CA ALA A 62 13.25 -15.82 -4.62
C ALA A 62 14.24 -14.86 -5.32
N ALA A 63 13.99 -13.57 -5.22
CA ALA A 63 15.00 -12.58 -5.51
C ALA A 63 16.15 -12.81 -4.52
N PRO A 64 17.41 -12.81 -4.96
CA PRO A 64 18.52 -12.86 -4.02
C PRO A 64 18.31 -11.72 -3.03
N ALA A 65 18.35 -12.04 -1.74
CA ALA A 65 18.19 -11.06 -0.67
C ALA A 65 19.17 -9.92 -0.92
N GLN A 66 18.69 -8.83 -1.51
CA GLN A 66 19.48 -7.62 -1.60
C GLN A 66 19.60 -7.10 -0.18
N ALA A 67 20.85 -7.02 0.31
CA ALA A 67 21.14 -6.31 1.53
C ALA A 67 20.47 -4.93 1.43
N ALA A 68 19.55 -4.64 2.36
CA ALA A 68 18.89 -3.34 2.44
C ALA A 68 19.97 -2.25 2.39
N ALA A 69 19.76 -1.24 1.56
CA ALA A 69 20.68 -0.10 1.52
C ALA A 69 20.85 0.42 2.95
N PRO A 70 22.07 0.78 3.38
CA PRO A 70 22.29 1.31 4.71
C PRO A 70 21.37 2.53 4.94
N GLY A 71 20.41 2.40 5.86
CA GLY A 71 19.41 3.45 6.15
C GLY A 71 17.98 3.17 5.68
N ALA A 72 17.71 2.11 4.93
CA ALA A 72 16.34 1.73 4.56
C ALA A 72 15.56 1.24 5.79
N VAL A 73 14.47 1.91 6.13
CA VAL A 73 13.58 1.50 7.23
C VAL A 73 12.84 0.23 6.80
N SER A 74 13.00 -0.85 7.58
CA SER A 74 12.24 -2.09 7.35
C SER A 74 10.81 -1.90 7.85
N LEU A 75 9.84 -1.90 6.94
CA LEU A 75 8.42 -1.77 7.30
C LEU A 75 7.88 -3.01 8.02
N GLY A 76 8.44 -4.18 7.73
CA GLY A 76 7.88 -5.45 8.18
C GLY A 76 6.52 -5.73 7.52
N ARG A 77 5.71 -6.59 8.15
CA ARG A 77 4.35 -6.90 7.66
C ARG A 77 3.31 -5.93 8.20
N THR A 78 2.22 -5.76 7.48
CA THR A 78 1.03 -5.08 8.01
C THR A 78 0.35 -5.95 9.07
N VAL A 79 -0.01 -5.32 10.18
CA VAL A 79 -0.79 -5.91 11.28
C VAL A 79 -2.07 -5.10 11.42
N LEU A 80 -3.21 -5.74 11.21
CA LEU A 80 -4.52 -5.08 11.36
C LEU A 80 -4.88 -4.92 12.84
N ILE A 81 -5.55 -3.82 13.17
CA ILE A 81 -6.04 -3.54 14.53
C ILE A 81 -7.19 -4.51 14.92
N SER A 82 -8.03 -4.86 13.95
CA SER A 82 -9.06 -5.88 14.09
C SER A 82 -9.30 -6.57 12.74
N PRO A 83 -10.00 -7.71 12.68
CA PRO A 83 -10.29 -8.37 11.41
C PRO A 83 -11.09 -7.46 10.47
N ARG A 84 -10.71 -7.47 9.18
CA ARG A 84 -11.46 -6.86 8.09
C ARG A 84 -12.53 -7.84 7.61
N THR A 85 -13.80 -7.48 7.72
CA THR A 85 -14.92 -8.38 7.45
C THR A 85 -15.82 -7.91 6.30
N LYS A 86 -15.56 -6.69 5.75
CA LYS A 86 -16.26 -6.11 4.60
C LYS A 86 -15.30 -5.47 3.62
N THR A 87 -15.66 -5.45 2.36
CA THR A 87 -14.93 -4.82 1.25
C THR A 87 -15.87 -4.04 0.32
N SER A 88 -17.10 -3.79 0.74
CA SER A 88 -18.08 -3.02 -0.02
C SER A 88 -19.20 -2.52 0.89
N ARG A 89 -19.99 -1.55 0.39
CA ARG A 89 -21.09 -0.94 1.16
C ARG A 89 -20.63 -0.44 2.53
N CYS A 90 -19.43 0.11 2.58
CA CYS A 90 -18.84 0.70 3.77
C CYS A 90 -19.59 1.98 4.14
N LYS A 91 -19.74 2.24 5.42
CA LYS A 91 -20.46 3.44 5.91
C LYS A 91 -19.50 4.62 5.96
N LEU A 92 -19.82 5.66 5.21
CA LEU A 92 -19.13 6.94 5.31
C LEU A 92 -19.55 7.69 6.57
N GLY A 93 -18.59 8.19 7.31
CA GLY A 93 -18.82 8.94 8.55
C GLY A 93 -17.55 9.62 9.04
N PRO A 94 -17.58 10.35 10.17
CA PRO A 94 -16.40 10.98 10.74
C PRO A 94 -15.36 9.95 11.21
N ASN A 95 -15.81 8.77 11.63
CA ASN A 95 -14.95 7.64 11.96
C ASN A 95 -15.08 6.55 10.88
N PRO A 96 -14.01 5.77 10.60
CA PRO A 96 -14.04 4.70 9.62
C PRO A 96 -15.06 3.60 9.97
N ASP A 97 -15.63 2.97 8.92
CA ASP A 97 -16.36 1.70 9.09
C ASP A 97 -15.36 0.59 9.42
N ARG A 98 -15.24 0.24 10.68
CA ARG A 98 -14.24 -0.72 11.16
C ARG A 98 -14.36 -2.12 10.57
N ALA A 99 -15.50 -2.49 10.03
CA ALA A 99 -15.66 -3.74 9.31
C ALA A 99 -14.95 -3.69 7.94
N CYS A 100 -14.90 -2.52 7.30
CA CYS A 100 -14.19 -2.28 6.05
C CYS A 100 -12.73 -1.87 6.29
N SER A 101 -12.54 -0.92 7.16
CA SER A 101 -11.28 -0.24 7.40
C SER A 101 -10.94 -0.29 8.90
N PRO A 102 -10.44 -1.45 9.38
CA PRO A 102 -10.16 -1.65 10.81
C PRO A 102 -8.94 -0.88 11.32
N GLY A 103 -8.14 -0.31 10.42
CA GLY A 103 -6.84 0.24 10.73
C GLY A 103 -5.74 -0.81 10.69
N GLY A 104 -4.54 -0.40 10.34
CA GLY A 104 -3.37 -1.28 10.24
C GLY A 104 -2.06 -0.51 10.42
N TYR A 105 -1.02 -1.21 10.82
CA TYR A 105 0.31 -0.63 11.03
C TYR A 105 1.40 -1.60 10.58
N TYR A 106 2.57 -1.06 10.26
CA TYR A 106 3.75 -1.85 9.93
C TYR A 106 4.45 -2.38 11.19
N SER A 107 4.68 -3.68 11.25
CA SER A 107 5.28 -4.35 12.43
C SER A 107 6.74 -3.95 12.67
N GLY A 108 7.46 -3.54 11.64
CA GLY A 108 8.85 -3.09 11.71
C GLY A 108 9.02 -1.66 12.23
N LEU A 109 7.94 -0.86 12.24
CA LEU A 109 7.98 0.52 12.73
C LEU A 109 7.77 0.54 14.26
N THR A 110 8.86 0.45 14.98
CA THR A 110 8.88 0.54 16.44
C THR A 110 8.90 1.98 16.93
N LYS A 111 8.63 2.22 18.22
CA LYS A 111 8.79 3.55 18.85
C LYS A 111 10.18 4.14 18.57
N ALA A 112 11.24 3.35 18.69
CA ALA A 112 12.60 3.81 18.46
C ALA A 112 12.82 4.31 17.04
N VAL A 113 12.22 3.65 16.03
CA VAL A 113 12.26 4.08 14.62
C VAL A 113 11.46 5.36 14.44
N LEU A 114 10.19 5.37 14.87
CA LEU A 114 9.27 6.48 14.67
C LEU A 114 9.73 7.77 15.34
N CYS A 115 10.39 7.66 16.50
CA CYS A 115 10.88 8.81 17.26
C CYS A 115 12.33 9.20 16.93
N SER A 116 12.92 8.58 15.92
CA SER A 116 14.24 8.97 15.42
C SER A 116 14.13 10.28 14.63
N SER A 117 15.10 11.19 14.82
CA SER A 117 15.19 12.42 14.03
C SER A 117 15.40 12.20 12.52
N SER A 118 15.82 10.99 12.13
CA SER A 118 15.96 10.59 10.73
C SER A 118 14.70 9.99 10.13
N PHE A 119 13.66 9.72 10.92
CA PHE A 119 12.39 9.20 10.42
C PHE A 119 11.52 10.32 9.87
N HIS A 120 11.06 10.14 8.64
CA HIS A 120 10.10 11.04 8.00
C HIS A 120 8.98 10.23 7.39
N THR A 121 7.72 10.61 7.58
CA THR A 121 6.56 9.92 7.04
C THR A 121 6.57 9.84 5.52
N SER A 122 7.18 10.83 4.85
CA SER A 122 7.39 10.82 3.40
C SER A 122 8.22 9.63 2.89
N SER A 123 9.06 9.03 3.74
CA SER A 123 9.87 7.86 3.36
C SER A 123 9.06 6.56 3.31
N ILE A 124 7.87 6.55 3.90
CA ILE A 124 6.99 5.38 3.97
C ILE A 124 5.63 5.61 3.30
N ARG A 125 5.27 6.86 2.98
CA ARG A 125 4.01 7.20 2.31
C ARG A 125 4.03 6.68 0.88
N ASN A 126 3.16 5.73 0.58
CA ASN A 126 3.03 5.13 -0.74
C ASN A 126 1.61 4.59 -0.95
N VAL A 127 0.66 5.49 -1.19
CA VAL A 127 -0.73 5.14 -1.54
C VAL A 127 -0.94 5.55 -2.99
N PRO A 128 -0.90 4.60 -3.93
CA PRO A 128 -1.13 4.89 -5.34
C PRO A 128 -2.58 5.30 -5.58
N GLU A 129 -2.81 6.05 -6.66
CA GLU A 129 -4.14 6.56 -7.02
C GLU A 129 -5.16 5.44 -7.20
N SER A 130 -4.74 4.31 -7.76
CA SER A 130 -5.58 3.12 -7.90
C SER A 130 -6.08 2.56 -6.57
N GLU A 131 -5.30 2.68 -5.51
CA GLU A 131 -5.72 2.24 -4.18
C GLU A 131 -6.73 3.20 -3.56
N LYS A 132 -6.55 4.51 -3.78
CA LYS A 132 -7.54 5.52 -3.38
C LYS A 132 -8.89 5.27 -4.07
N PHE A 133 -8.87 4.97 -5.38
CA PHE A 133 -10.09 4.61 -6.11
C PHE A 133 -10.74 3.33 -5.58
N ALA A 134 -9.95 2.35 -5.15
CA ALA A 134 -10.48 1.15 -4.53
C ALA A 134 -11.15 1.45 -3.18
N VAL A 135 -10.56 2.34 -2.35
CA VAL A 135 -11.19 2.82 -1.12
C VAL A 135 -12.52 3.50 -1.43
N GLU A 136 -12.55 4.45 -2.38
CA GLU A 136 -13.78 5.12 -2.79
C GLU A 136 -14.87 4.13 -3.21
N ALA A 137 -14.51 3.14 -4.02
CA ALA A 137 -15.45 2.10 -4.49
C ALA A 137 -16.04 1.28 -3.33
N GLU A 138 -15.25 0.94 -2.30
CA GLU A 138 -15.74 0.24 -1.11
C GLU A 138 -16.77 1.04 -0.33
N TYR A 139 -16.63 2.38 -0.33
CA TYR A 139 -17.56 3.32 0.30
C TYR A 139 -18.68 3.80 -0.64
N GLY A 140 -18.81 3.20 -1.83
CA GLY A 140 -19.87 3.49 -2.79
C GLY A 140 -19.71 4.85 -3.49
N MET A 141 -18.49 5.36 -3.55
CA MET A 141 -18.14 6.61 -4.22
C MET A 141 -17.64 6.34 -5.63
N ALA A 142 -17.83 7.28 -6.54
CA ALA A 142 -17.19 7.22 -7.86
C ALA A 142 -15.70 7.58 -7.75
N PRO A 143 -14.82 7.03 -8.61
CA PRO A 143 -13.39 7.30 -8.58
C PRO A 143 -13.07 8.81 -8.75
N GLY A 144 -12.13 9.30 -7.95
CA GLY A 144 -11.65 10.68 -8.03
C GLY A 144 -12.56 11.71 -7.35
N HIS A 145 -13.44 11.28 -6.45
CA HIS A 145 -14.33 12.19 -5.69
C HIS A 145 -13.71 12.77 -4.41
N TYR A 146 -12.50 12.38 -4.08
CA TYR A 146 -11.73 13.07 -3.05
C TYR A 146 -11.14 14.39 -3.60
N GLY A 147 -10.70 15.28 -2.72
CA GLY A 147 -10.16 16.60 -3.10
C GLY A 147 -10.32 17.59 -1.96
N SER A 148 -10.80 18.81 -2.26
CA SER A 148 -10.90 19.87 -1.26
C SER A 148 -11.86 19.61 -0.09
N SER A 149 -12.85 18.72 -0.28
CA SER A 149 -13.88 18.42 0.74
C SER A 149 -13.75 17.02 1.37
N LEU A 150 -12.86 16.19 0.84
CA LEU A 150 -12.65 14.82 1.30
C LEU A 150 -11.23 14.39 0.92
N GLU A 151 -10.56 13.65 1.79
CA GLU A 151 -9.31 12.98 1.44
C GLU A 151 -9.36 11.48 1.78
N ILE A 152 -8.55 10.69 1.09
CA ILE A 152 -8.33 9.30 1.47
C ILE A 152 -7.19 9.29 2.47
N ASP A 153 -7.54 9.09 3.72
CA ASP A 153 -6.61 9.25 4.84
C ASP A 153 -6.31 7.93 5.57
N HIS A 154 -5.17 7.92 6.25
CA HIS A 154 -4.72 6.81 7.08
C HIS A 154 -5.46 6.78 8.41
N ILE A 155 -6.03 5.64 8.79
CA ILE A 155 -6.72 5.44 10.07
C ILE A 155 -5.73 5.42 11.23
N VAL A 156 -4.72 4.56 11.14
CA VAL A 156 -3.51 4.66 11.95
C VAL A 156 -2.56 5.56 11.16
N PRO A 157 -2.22 6.73 11.66
CA PRO A 157 -1.41 7.68 10.90
C PRO A 157 0.02 7.18 10.69
N LEU A 158 0.67 7.71 9.66
CA LEU A 158 2.06 7.36 9.33
C LEU A 158 3.03 7.73 10.46
N GLU A 159 2.76 8.78 11.20
CA GLU A 159 3.49 9.24 12.39
C GLU A 159 3.51 8.19 13.51
N LEU A 160 2.52 7.31 13.51
CA LEU A 160 2.41 6.16 14.41
C LEU A 160 2.70 4.83 13.70
N GLY A 161 3.30 4.87 12.52
CA GLY A 161 3.68 3.67 11.77
C GLY A 161 2.52 3.00 11.05
N GLY A 162 1.48 3.74 10.69
CA GLY A 162 0.35 3.26 9.89
C GLY A 162 0.78 2.65 8.57
N SER A 163 0.06 1.63 8.11
CA SER A 163 0.33 0.99 6.81
C SER A 163 -0.40 1.70 5.68
N ASN A 164 0.13 1.57 4.45
CA ASN A 164 -0.53 2.08 3.26
C ASN A 164 -1.63 1.13 2.72
N GLU A 165 -1.87 0.01 3.39
CA GLU A 165 -2.87 -0.97 2.98
C GLU A 165 -4.29 -0.40 3.01
N ILE A 166 -5.13 -0.80 2.06
CA ILE A 166 -6.53 -0.37 1.94
C ILE A 166 -7.33 -0.52 3.24
N ALA A 167 -7.00 -1.53 4.07
CA ALA A 167 -7.62 -1.74 5.38
C ALA A 167 -7.27 -0.65 6.41
N ASN A 168 -6.28 0.19 6.12
CA ASN A 168 -5.88 1.34 6.94
C ASN A 168 -6.26 2.68 6.31
N LEU A 169 -7.05 2.67 5.25
CA LEU A 169 -7.46 3.88 4.52
C LEU A 169 -8.98 4.05 4.56
N TYR A 170 -9.43 5.29 4.61
CA TYR A 170 -10.86 5.61 4.51
C TYR A 170 -11.08 7.02 3.96
N PRO A 171 -12.27 7.30 3.38
CA PRO A 171 -12.61 8.66 2.96
C PRO A 171 -12.94 9.50 4.18
N GLU A 172 -12.14 10.49 4.50
CA GLU A 172 -12.37 11.42 5.59
C GLU A 172 -12.83 12.77 5.06
N LYS A 173 -13.92 13.30 5.62
CA LYS A 173 -14.49 14.59 5.21
C LYS A 173 -13.81 15.75 5.92
N LEU A 174 -13.72 16.89 5.23
CA LEU A 174 -13.19 18.13 5.80
C LEU A 174 -14.12 18.71 6.89
N ASP A 175 -15.42 18.67 6.65
CA ASP A 175 -16.42 19.50 7.32
C ASP A 175 -17.54 18.72 8.04
N ALA A 176 -17.44 17.41 8.15
CA ALA A 176 -18.43 16.60 8.87
C ALA A 176 -18.12 16.52 10.37
N GLY A 177 -18.24 17.63 11.10
CA GLY A 177 -17.81 17.72 12.50
C GLY A 177 -16.32 18.02 12.58
N PRO A 178 -15.54 17.48 13.54
CA PRO A 178 -14.10 17.56 13.46
C PRO A 178 -13.65 16.72 12.26
N GLY A 179 -13.17 17.38 11.19
CA GLY A 179 -12.68 16.77 9.96
C GLY A 179 -11.17 16.48 10.00
N TYR A 180 -10.61 16.03 8.88
CA TYR A 180 -9.22 15.58 8.79
C TYR A 180 -8.20 16.60 9.34
N ARG A 181 -8.41 17.91 9.16
CA ARG A 181 -7.52 18.95 9.73
C ARG A 181 -7.46 18.94 11.26
N VAL A 182 -8.53 18.49 11.91
CA VAL A 182 -8.56 18.31 13.36
C VAL A 182 -7.87 17.02 13.74
N LYS A 183 -8.03 15.99 12.93
CA LYS A 183 -7.35 14.70 13.09
C LYS A 183 -5.83 14.85 12.94
N ASP A 184 -5.33 15.63 11.97
CA ASP A 184 -3.90 15.93 11.80
C ASP A 184 -3.27 16.45 13.10
N ARG A 185 -3.98 17.31 13.84
CA ARG A 185 -3.51 17.83 15.14
C ARG A 185 -3.38 16.72 16.18
N LEU A 186 -4.33 15.78 16.19
CA LEU A 186 -4.26 14.62 17.07
C LEU A 186 -3.10 13.71 16.71
N GLU A 187 -2.84 13.48 15.43
CA GLU A 187 -1.77 12.62 14.94
C GLU A 187 -0.40 13.11 15.41
N ASN A 188 -0.11 14.38 15.17
CA ASN A 188 1.11 15.02 15.65
C ASN A 188 1.25 14.93 17.19
N LYS A 189 0.16 15.25 17.91
CA LYS A 189 0.18 15.19 19.38
C LYS A 189 0.32 13.77 19.91
N ALA A 190 -0.32 12.79 19.27
CA ALA A 190 -0.18 11.38 19.64
C ALA A 190 1.25 10.87 19.42
N HIS A 191 1.90 11.30 18.34
CA HIS A 191 3.31 11.02 18.09
C HIS A 191 4.20 11.59 19.23
N ASP A 192 4.01 12.86 19.60
CA ASP A 192 4.76 13.47 20.71
C ASP A 192 4.57 12.72 22.03
N LEU A 193 3.33 12.34 22.35
CA LEU A 193 3.02 11.59 23.55
C LEU A 193 3.64 10.18 23.54
N VAL A 194 3.71 9.53 22.39
CA VAL A 194 4.40 8.25 22.22
C VAL A 194 5.90 8.46 22.41
N CYS A 195 6.49 9.46 21.79
CA CYS A 195 7.92 9.67 21.82
C CYS A 195 8.41 10.10 23.20
N SER A 196 7.64 10.91 23.93
CA SER A 196 7.93 11.23 25.33
C SER A 196 7.72 10.04 26.29
N GLY A 197 6.99 8.99 25.85
CA GLY A 197 6.66 7.83 26.69
C GLY A 197 5.40 8.02 27.55
N ALA A 198 4.67 9.12 27.37
CA ALA A 198 3.42 9.38 28.07
C ALA A 198 2.33 8.35 27.72
N ILE A 199 2.33 7.84 26.48
CA ILE A 199 1.46 6.74 26.05
C ILE A 199 2.27 5.69 25.26
N GLY A 200 1.81 4.44 25.31
CA GLY A 200 2.41 3.37 24.53
C GLY A 200 1.99 3.43 23.06
N LEU A 201 2.89 3.15 22.12
CA LEU A 201 2.61 3.15 20.67
C LEU A 201 1.38 2.35 20.30
N ARG A 202 1.24 1.12 20.82
CA ARG A 202 0.08 0.25 20.52
C ARG A 202 -1.23 0.79 21.11
N ALA A 203 -1.16 1.49 22.24
CA ALA A 203 -2.34 2.15 22.82
C ALA A 203 -2.80 3.31 21.94
N ALA A 204 -1.88 4.14 21.46
CA ALA A 204 -2.16 5.24 20.55
C ALA A 204 -2.79 4.73 19.24
N GLN A 205 -2.17 3.74 18.59
CA GLN A 205 -2.67 3.13 17.35
C GLN A 205 -4.10 2.59 17.51
N ARG A 206 -4.36 1.80 18.57
CA ARG A 206 -5.70 1.26 18.83
C ARG A 206 -6.71 2.36 19.19
N GLY A 207 -6.30 3.36 19.95
CA GLY A 207 -7.15 4.47 20.34
C GLY A 207 -7.68 5.22 19.12
N ILE A 208 -6.78 5.65 18.24
CA ILE A 208 -7.13 6.39 17.02
C ILE A 208 -7.97 5.50 16.09
N ALA A 209 -7.58 4.26 15.84
CA ALA A 209 -8.32 3.37 14.97
C ALA A 209 -9.71 2.99 15.50
N SER A 210 -9.92 3.01 16.81
CA SER A 210 -11.24 2.69 17.38
C SER A 210 -12.21 3.85 17.31
N ASN A 211 -11.77 5.06 17.63
CA ASN A 211 -12.53 6.30 17.53
C ASN A 211 -11.57 7.48 17.75
N TRP A 212 -11.13 8.10 16.67
CA TRP A 212 -10.17 9.18 16.73
C TRP A 212 -10.76 10.45 17.41
N GLU A 213 -12.05 10.73 17.26
CA GLU A 213 -12.71 11.86 17.94
C GLU A 213 -12.66 11.70 19.45
N ARG A 214 -12.87 10.48 19.97
CA ARG A 214 -12.72 10.19 21.40
C ARG A 214 -11.27 10.39 21.84
N SER A 215 -10.31 9.92 21.03
CA SER A 215 -8.89 10.12 21.30
C SER A 215 -8.55 11.61 21.31
N TYR A 216 -9.09 12.39 20.37
CA TYR A 216 -8.94 13.84 20.34
C TYR A 216 -9.41 14.49 21.63
N ARG A 217 -10.65 14.19 22.06
CA ARG A 217 -11.21 14.73 23.32
C ARG A 217 -10.39 14.31 24.54
N SER A 218 -9.83 13.12 24.56
CA SER A 218 -9.00 12.68 25.69
C SER A 218 -7.64 13.41 25.74
N VAL A 219 -7.15 13.90 24.63
CA VAL A 219 -5.84 14.60 24.50
C VAL A 219 -5.99 16.10 24.69
N PHE A 220 -7.02 16.70 24.14
CA PHE A 220 -7.20 18.17 24.10
C PHE A 220 -8.32 18.67 25.01
N GLY A 221 -9.10 17.78 25.62
CA GLY A 221 -10.30 18.15 26.36
C GLY A 221 -11.53 18.27 25.45
N THR A 222 -12.71 18.37 26.06
CA THR A 222 -13.95 18.73 25.37
C THR A 222 -13.95 20.22 25.11
N SER A 223 -13.99 20.64 23.83
CA SER A 223 -14.40 22.00 23.46
C SER A 223 -15.90 22.14 23.60
#